data_f847c5b240d40bc24bfdeddc4f4ed727
#
_entry.id   f847c5b240d40bc24bfdeddc4f4ed727
#
_cell.length_a   1.000
_cell.length_b   1.000
_cell.length_c   1.000
_cell.angle_alpha   90.00
_cell.angle_beta   90.00
_cell.angle_gamma   90.00
#
_symmetry.space_group_name_H-M   'P 1'
#
loop_
_entity.id
_entity.type
_entity.pdbx_description
1 polymer ?
#
loop_
_entity_poly.entity_id
_entity_poly.type
_entity_poly.pdbx_seq_one_letter_code
_entity_poly.pdbx_strand_id
1 'polypeptide(L)'
;MKNKKWLLLFITVVICFAMPSIIYLAKNQSIYNFIYQWTFIFKIPKTISAKCINTICFIGLMSVMFILYILIIKHSNKIFKSKKQLIIAICIISVLFALIIPYTSTDVYSYIANGWSASHYNENPYYKSVGQISDEHQVRDQMYNKVANCWRYETVVYGPFWTLICKILTSISLGKIDVALAIFKGTNLIVHLINCLLIWKITHKKKFVLIYGANPAILFEALSNVHNDIFIVLFILLAIYFVTKKNNLMLSVAFVAMATAIKYLGILILPFIILYHLRKKNILEKIKYCVLYGLEFIVILAGFYAIYVRDLNIFAGLFIQQSKYNRSIMLVFYYLIG
;
A
#
# COMPACT_ATOMS: atom_id res chain seq x y z
N MET A 1 -4.41 32.94 -13.21
CA MET A 1 -5.51 32.37 -12.43
C MET A 1 -6.23 31.18 -13.09
N LYS A 2 -6.54 31.25 -14.41
CA LYS A 2 -7.29 30.21 -15.16
C LYS A 2 -6.82 28.75 -14.93
N ASN A 3 -5.50 28.48 -14.86
CA ASN A 3 -4.97 27.12 -14.78
C ASN A 3 -4.95 26.51 -13.35
N LYS A 4 -5.05 27.32 -12.29
CA LYS A 4 -5.10 26.83 -10.91
C LYS A 4 -6.48 26.28 -10.54
N LYS A 5 -7.52 26.58 -11.31
CA LYS A 5 -8.88 26.12 -11.07
C LYS A 5 -8.99 24.58 -11.00
N TRP A 6 -8.21 23.86 -11.82
CA TRP A 6 -8.23 22.40 -11.83
C TRP A 6 -7.69 21.80 -10.54
N LEU A 7 -6.60 22.40 -10.00
CA LEU A 7 -6.06 21.96 -8.71
C LEU A 7 -7.03 22.25 -7.57
N LEU A 8 -7.64 23.44 -7.56
CA LEU A 8 -8.64 23.79 -6.55
C LEU A 8 -9.84 22.86 -6.62
N LEU A 9 -10.36 22.60 -7.83
CA LEU A 9 -11.48 21.68 -8.00
C LEU A 9 -11.12 20.24 -7.55
N PHE A 10 -9.91 19.75 -7.87
CA PHE A 10 -9.43 18.45 -7.40
C PHE A 10 -9.40 18.40 -5.86
N ILE A 11 -8.81 19.42 -5.22
CA ILE A 11 -8.77 19.50 -3.75
C ILE A 11 -10.18 19.55 -3.16
N THR A 12 -11.10 20.32 -3.75
CA THR A 12 -12.50 20.40 -3.31
C THR A 12 -13.17 19.02 -3.38
N VAL A 13 -13.02 18.28 -4.48
CA VAL A 13 -13.56 16.92 -4.62
C VAL A 13 -12.99 15.99 -3.55
N VAL A 14 -11.67 16.07 -3.29
CA VAL A 14 -11.03 15.26 -2.24
C VAL A 14 -11.54 15.63 -0.85
N ILE A 15 -11.71 16.93 -0.56
CA ILE A 15 -12.29 17.40 0.72
C ILE A 15 -13.71 16.85 0.89
N CYS A 16 -14.57 16.96 -0.13
CA CYS A 16 -15.93 16.41 -0.07
C CYS A 16 -15.91 14.89 0.18
N PHE A 17 -14.94 14.19 -0.39
CA PHE A 17 -14.77 12.75 -0.16
C PHE A 17 -14.25 12.41 1.25
N ALA A 18 -13.38 13.25 1.81
CA ALA A 18 -12.79 13.06 3.13
C ALA A 18 -13.73 13.51 4.28
N MET A 19 -14.67 14.43 4.03
CA MET A 19 -15.53 15.02 5.06
C MET A 19 -16.23 14.02 5.98
N PRO A 20 -16.88 12.94 5.49
CA PRO A 20 -17.52 11.96 6.37
C PRO A 20 -16.54 11.27 7.31
N SER A 21 -15.32 10.98 6.82
CA SER A 21 -14.27 10.37 7.64
C SER A 21 -13.76 11.34 8.71
N ILE A 22 -13.58 12.61 8.35
CA ILE A 22 -13.15 13.65 9.29
C ILE A 22 -14.19 13.84 10.40
N ILE A 23 -15.47 13.88 10.06
CA ILE A 23 -16.57 14.04 11.03
C ILE A 23 -16.68 12.81 11.95
N TYR A 24 -16.52 11.60 11.38
CA TYR A 24 -16.47 10.38 12.17
C TYR A 24 -15.30 10.40 13.17
N LEU A 25 -14.11 10.79 12.72
CA LEU A 25 -12.92 10.89 13.57
C LEU A 25 -13.06 11.96 14.66
N ALA A 26 -13.78 13.05 14.39
CA ALA A 26 -14.11 14.08 15.37
C ALA A 26 -15.12 13.62 16.45
N LYS A 27 -15.61 12.37 16.36
CA LYS A 27 -16.61 11.78 17.28
C LYS A 27 -17.90 12.59 17.41
N ASN A 28 -18.19 13.46 16.47
CA ASN A 28 -19.45 14.21 16.43
C ASN A 28 -20.54 13.36 15.77
N GLN A 29 -21.14 12.45 16.55
CA GLN A 29 -22.10 11.47 16.08
C GLN A 29 -23.33 12.11 15.41
N SER A 30 -23.80 13.28 15.91
CA SER A 30 -24.97 13.97 15.36
C SER A 30 -24.72 14.49 13.96
N ILE A 31 -23.58 15.16 13.74
CA ILE A 31 -23.21 15.69 12.43
C ILE A 31 -22.86 14.53 11.48
N TYR A 32 -22.17 13.49 11.97
CA TYR A 32 -21.89 12.30 11.19
C TYR A 32 -23.17 11.63 10.69
N ASN A 33 -24.15 11.40 11.57
CA ASN A 33 -25.42 10.77 11.22
C ASN A 33 -26.21 11.62 10.20
N PHE A 34 -26.21 12.95 10.35
CA PHE A 34 -26.83 13.86 9.39
C PHE A 34 -26.17 13.73 8.00
N ILE A 35 -24.85 13.84 7.91
CA ILE A 35 -24.12 13.73 6.64
C ILE A 35 -24.25 12.31 6.07
N TYR A 36 -24.16 11.27 6.93
CA TYR A 36 -24.29 9.88 6.53
C TYR A 36 -25.64 9.57 5.85
N GLN A 37 -26.71 10.22 6.28
CA GLN A 37 -28.01 10.08 5.61
C GLN A 37 -28.01 10.65 4.19
N TRP A 38 -27.22 11.69 3.92
CA TRP A 38 -27.14 12.36 2.61
C TRP A 38 -26.04 11.79 1.69
N THR A 39 -25.09 11.04 2.23
CA THR A 39 -23.98 10.47 1.44
C THR A 39 -24.22 8.99 1.13
N PHE A 40 -24.83 8.69 0.01
CA PHE A 40 -25.05 7.32 -0.48
C PHE A 40 -23.76 6.50 -0.56
N ILE A 41 -22.62 7.15 -0.78
CA ILE A 41 -21.28 6.53 -0.94
C ILE A 41 -20.81 5.82 0.34
N PHE A 42 -21.28 6.24 1.52
CA PHE A 42 -20.81 5.74 2.82
C PHE A 42 -21.79 4.81 3.53
N LYS A 43 -22.99 4.64 3.01
CA LYS A 43 -23.91 3.62 3.53
C LYS A 43 -23.46 2.24 3.10
N ILE A 44 -23.26 1.32 4.07
CA ILE A 44 -23.11 -0.11 3.75
C ILE A 44 -24.47 -0.56 3.18
N PRO A 45 -24.60 -0.81 1.88
CA PRO A 45 -25.88 -1.08 1.27
C PRO A 45 -26.36 -2.47 1.67
N LYS A 46 -27.59 -2.54 2.18
CA LYS A 46 -28.24 -3.81 2.54
C LYS A 46 -28.86 -4.48 1.29
N THR A 47 -29.17 -3.74 0.26
CA THR A 47 -29.81 -4.24 -0.97
C THR A 47 -28.82 -4.23 -2.16
N ILE A 48 -29.07 -5.10 -3.15
CA ILE A 48 -28.25 -5.18 -4.38
C ILE A 48 -28.29 -3.85 -5.15
N SER A 49 -29.49 -3.24 -5.28
CA SER A 49 -29.63 -1.95 -5.97
C SER A 49 -28.85 -0.83 -5.30
N ALA A 50 -28.84 -0.77 -3.97
CA ALA A 50 -28.05 0.21 -3.23
C ALA A 50 -26.52 -0.03 -3.38
N LYS A 51 -26.08 -1.28 -3.50
CA LYS A 51 -24.68 -1.62 -3.81
C LYS A 51 -24.28 -1.12 -5.20
N CYS A 52 -25.12 -1.34 -6.20
CA CYS A 52 -24.91 -0.85 -7.56
C CYS A 52 -24.81 0.68 -7.60
N ILE A 53 -25.72 1.39 -6.94
CA ILE A 53 -25.70 2.86 -6.87
C ILE A 53 -24.39 3.36 -6.23
N ASN A 54 -23.99 2.80 -5.09
CA ASN A 54 -22.73 3.17 -4.45
C ASN A 54 -21.51 2.93 -5.35
N THR A 55 -21.49 1.80 -6.05
CA THR A 55 -20.40 1.47 -6.99
C THR A 55 -20.36 2.47 -8.15
N ILE A 56 -21.50 2.81 -8.74
CA ILE A 56 -21.60 3.79 -9.82
C ILE A 56 -21.16 5.17 -9.34
N CYS A 57 -21.62 5.61 -8.16
CA CYS A 57 -21.19 6.89 -7.57
C CYS A 57 -19.69 6.92 -7.31
N PHE A 58 -19.10 5.84 -6.78
CA PHE A 58 -17.67 5.73 -6.55
C PHE A 58 -16.88 5.79 -7.87
N ILE A 59 -17.30 5.02 -8.89
CA ILE A 59 -16.66 5.04 -10.22
C ILE A 59 -16.78 6.44 -10.83
N GLY A 60 -17.95 7.09 -10.76
CA GLY A 60 -18.15 8.45 -11.24
C GLY A 60 -17.22 9.45 -10.58
N LEU A 61 -17.11 9.41 -9.25
CA LEU A 61 -16.22 10.28 -8.49
C LEU A 61 -14.73 10.04 -8.84
N MET A 62 -14.31 8.78 -8.90
CA MET A 62 -12.95 8.43 -9.32
C MET A 62 -12.65 8.90 -10.75
N SER A 63 -13.62 8.76 -11.68
CA SER A 63 -13.48 9.25 -13.04
C SER A 63 -13.27 10.76 -13.10
N VAL A 64 -14.04 11.53 -12.33
CA VAL A 64 -13.86 12.99 -12.21
C VAL A 64 -12.47 13.31 -11.66
N MET A 65 -12.01 12.61 -10.61
CA MET A 65 -10.66 12.81 -10.06
C MET A 65 -9.57 12.49 -11.09
N PHE A 66 -9.72 11.41 -11.88
CA PHE A 66 -8.76 11.09 -12.95
C PHE A 66 -8.72 12.14 -14.06
N ILE A 67 -9.88 12.68 -14.48
CA ILE A 67 -9.97 13.77 -15.46
C ILE A 67 -9.22 14.99 -14.94
N LEU A 68 -9.50 15.40 -13.71
CA LEU A 68 -8.83 16.55 -13.08
C LEU A 68 -7.32 16.32 -12.92
N TYR A 69 -6.90 15.13 -12.53
CA TYR A 69 -5.50 14.71 -12.43
C TYR A 69 -4.78 14.82 -13.78
N ILE A 70 -5.38 14.34 -14.88
CA ILE A 70 -4.81 14.46 -16.24
C ILE A 70 -4.66 15.92 -16.63
N LEU A 71 -5.66 16.76 -16.33
CA LEU A 71 -5.62 18.19 -16.59
C LEU A 71 -4.52 18.90 -15.78
N ILE A 72 -4.32 18.50 -14.51
CA ILE A 72 -3.24 19.00 -13.66
C ILE A 72 -1.87 18.63 -14.25
N ILE A 73 -1.67 17.38 -14.69
CA ILE A 73 -0.42 16.95 -15.32
C ILE A 73 -0.17 17.72 -16.61
N LYS A 74 -1.18 17.82 -17.48
CA LYS A 74 -1.09 18.54 -18.75
C LYS A 74 -0.69 20.01 -18.57
N HIS A 75 -1.17 20.67 -17.51
CA HIS A 75 -0.92 22.08 -17.23
C HIS A 75 0.10 22.30 -16.09
N SER A 76 0.86 21.29 -15.70
CA SER A 76 1.72 21.28 -14.51
C SER A 76 2.70 22.46 -14.45
N ASN A 77 3.35 22.82 -15.56
CA ASN A 77 4.28 23.96 -15.61
C ASN A 77 3.59 25.32 -15.40
N LYS A 78 2.31 25.45 -15.80
CA LYS A 78 1.52 26.67 -15.61
C LYS A 78 0.91 26.75 -14.19
N ILE A 79 0.63 25.61 -13.55
CA ILE A 79 0.07 25.51 -12.21
C ILE A 79 1.15 25.70 -11.16
N PHE A 80 2.27 24.98 -11.30
CA PHE A 80 3.37 24.95 -10.33
C PHE A 80 4.58 25.72 -10.85
N LYS A 81 4.67 27.00 -10.52
CA LYS A 81 5.81 27.84 -10.89
C LYS A 81 7.10 27.45 -10.14
N SER A 82 6.99 27.01 -8.90
CA SER A 82 8.11 26.58 -8.05
C SER A 82 7.98 25.13 -7.56
N LYS A 83 9.12 24.52 -7.17
CA LYS A 83 9.16 23.23 -6.50
C LYS A 83 8.37 23.24 -5.18
N LYS A 84 8.46 24.35 -4.43
CA LYS A 84 7.75 24.53 -3.15
C LYS A 84 6.23 24.41 -3.33
N GLN A 85 5.66 25.03 -4.36
CA GLN A 85 4.22 24.92 -4.65
C GLN A 85 3.78 23.50 -4.96
N LEU A 86 4.60 22.76 -5.71
CA LEU A 86 4.33 21.35 -6.02
C LEU A 86 4.32 20.50 -4.73
N ILE A 87 5.35 20.64 -3.89
CA ILE A 87 5.47 19.88 -2.63
C ILE A 87 4.28 20.18 -1.73
N ILE A 88 3.93 21.45 -1.52
CA ILE A 88 2.78 21.84 -0.68
C ILE A 88 1.49 21.21 -1.20
N ALA A 89 1.24 21.25 -2.51
CA ALA A 89 0.03 20.66 -3.09
C ALA A 89 -0.02 19.15 -2.88
N ILE A 90 1.09 18.43 -3.10
CA ILE A 90 1.17 17.00 -2.85
C ILE A 90 0.95 16.69 -1.37
N CYS A 91 1.59 17.42 -0.45
CA CYS A 91 1.39 17.22 0.98
C CYS A 91 -0.09 17.41 1.38
N ILE A 92 -0.74 18.49 0.93
CA ILE A 92 -2.17 18.73 1.24
C ILE A 92 -3.04 17.59 0.73
N ILE A 93 -2.88 17.20 -0.55
CA ILE A 93 -3.67 16.13 -1.15
C ILE A 93 -3.44 14.81 -0.41
N SER A 94 -2.17 14.48 -0.11
CA SER A 94 -1.82 13.23 0.58
C SER A 94 -2.39 13.17 2.00
N VAL A 95 -2.34 14.28 2.75
CA VAL A 95 -2.95 14.35 4.09
C VAL A 95 -4.46 14.16 4.01
N LEU A 96 -5.14 14.79 3.06
CA LEU A 96 -6.58 14.62 2.88
C LEU A 96 -6.96 13.16 2.60
N PHE A 97 -6.20 12.46 1.74
CA PHE A 97 -6.43 11.05 1.49
C PHE A 97 -6.11 10.16 2.71
N ALA A 98 -5.09 10.51 3.49
CA ALA A 98 -4.76 9.79 4.72
C ALA A 98 -5.86 9.92 5.80
N LEU A 99 -6.67 10.99 5.78
CA LEU A 99 -7.82 11.16 6.67
C LEU A 99 -9.03 10.31 6.28
N ILE A 100 -9.12 9.83 5.03
CA ILE A 100 -10.21 8.96 4.58
C ILE A 100 -10.05 7.59 5.23
N ILE A 101 -11.06 7.09 5.94
CA ILE A 101 -11.03 5.74 6.51
C ILE A 101 -10.98 4.67 5.41
N PRO A 102 -10.40 3.48 5.67
CA PRO A 102 -10.37 2.39 4.70
C PRO A 102 -11.78 2.06 4.18
N TYR A 103 -11.98 2.11 2.86
CA TYR A 103 -13.32 2.02 2.27
C TYR A 103 -13.48 0.80 1.36
N THR A 104 -12.56 0.58 0.41
CA THR A 104 -12.67 -0.53 -0.55
C THR A 104 -11.91 -1.77 -0.14
N SER A 105 -10.97 -1.65 0.80
CA SER A 105 -10.20 -2.76 1.37
C SER A 105 -10.16 -2.70 2.89
N THR A 106 -10.16 -3.87 3.51
CA THR A 106 -9.99 -4.05 4.95
C THR A 106 -8.64 -4.67 5.33
N ASP A 107 -7.72 -4.77 4.37
CA ASP A 107 -6.43 -5.45 4.54
C ASP A 107 -5.59 -4.88 5.68
N VAL A 108 -5.66 -3.56 5.90
CA VAL A 108 -4.97 -2.90 7.01
C VAL A 108 -5.32 -3.51 8.37
N TYR A 109 -6.55 -3.96 8.56
CA TYR A 109 -6.96 -4.61 9.80
C TYR A 109 -6.35 -6.01 9.96
N SER A 110 -6.12 -6.72 8.86
CA SER A 110 -5.34 -7.97 8.86
C SER A 110 -3.86 -7.70 9.15
N TYR A 111 -3.28 -6.62 8.62
CA TYR A 111 -1.90 -6.20 8.96
C TYR A 111 -1.76 -5.90 10.45
N ILE A 112 -2.70 -5.12 11.00
CA ILE A 112 -2.73 -4.78 12.43
C ILE A 112 -2.86 -6.05 13.26
N ALA A 113 -3.81 -6.93 12.94
CA ALA A 113 -4.06 -8.15 13.70
C ALA A 113 -2.85 -9.10 13.69
N ASN A 114 -2.25 -9.35 12.51
CA ASN A 114 -1.06 -10.20 12.39
C ASN A 114 0.16 -9.61 13.12
N GLY A 115 0.35 -8.29 13.03
CA GLY A 115 1.39 -7.59 13.76
C GLY A 115 1.19 -7.68 15.27
N TRP A 116 -0.05 -7.54 15.73
CA TRP A 116 -0.44 -7.66 17.15
C TRP A 116 -0.26 -9.08 17.66
N SER A 117 -0.63 -10.10 16.87
CA SER A 117 -0.36 -11.52 17.17
C SER A 117 1.13 -11.76 17.44
N ALA A 118 1.99 -11.19 16.60
CA ALA A 118 3.43 -11.34 16.74
C ALA A 118 4.05 -10.50 17.85
N SER A 119 3.49 -9.32 18.18
CA SER A 119 4.07 -8.41 19.19
C SER A 119 3.56 -8.63 20.60
N HIS A 120 2.28 -8.96 20.76
CA HIS A 120 1.60 -9.07 22.06
C HIS A 120 1.46 -10.51 22.54
N TYR A 121 1.00 -11.41 21.64
CA TYR A 121 0.83 -12.83 21.97
C TYR A 121 2.09 -13.67 21.72
N ASN A 122 3.13 -13.07 21.12
CA ASN A 122 4.38 -13.75 20.71
C ASN A 122 4.13 -14.98 19.82
N GLU A 123 3.02 -14.95 19.06
CA GLU A 123 2.64 -16.02 18.15
C GLU A 123 3.18 -15.76 16.74
N ASN A 124 3.48 -16.84 16.03
CA ASN A 124 3.96 -16.73 14.65
C ASN A 124 2.79 -16.76 13.67
N PRO A 125 2.47 -15.62 12.99
CA PRO A 125 1.28 -15.52 12.15
C PRO A 125 1.36 -16.32 10.85
N TYR A 126 2.51 -16.94 10.54
CA TYR A 126 2.64 -17.90 9.45
C TYR A 126 2.12 -19.29 9.78
N TYR A 127 1.99 -19.62 11.07
CA TYR A 127 1.58 -20.94 11.55
C TYR A 127 0.26 -20.90 12.31
N LYS A 128 -0.09 -19.75 12.87
CA LYS A 128 -1.36 -19.54 13.59
C LYS A 128 -2.10 -18.35 13.01
N SER A 129 -3.34 -18.56 12.65
CA SER A 129 -4.25 -17.51 12.21
C SER A 129 -4.78 -16.69 13.40
N VAL A 130 -5.26 -15.49 13.11
CA VAL A 130 -5.90 -14.61 14.12
C VAL A 130 -7.07 -15.29 14.82
N GLY A 131 -7.87 -16.09 14.09
CA GLY A 131 -8.99 -16.85 14.66
C GLY A 131 -8.51 -17.90 15.66
N GLN A 132 -7.53 -18.71 15.31
CA GLN A 132 -6.94 -19.71 16.19
C GLN A 132 -6.38 -19.09 17.48
N ILE A 133 -5.63 -17.98 17.37
CA ILE A 133 -5.10 -17.26 18.54
C ILE A 133 -6.23 -16.74 19.43
N SER A 134 -7.28 -16.18 18.82
CA SER A 134 -8.45 -15.70 19.56
C SER A 134 -9.18 -16.82 20.32
N ASP A 135 -9.30 -17.99 19.70
CA ASP A 135 -9.97 -19.16 20.27
C ASP A 135 -9.13 -19.79 21.39
N GLU A 136 -7.82 -19.97 21.19
CA GLU A 136 -6.90 -20.53 22.18
C GLU A 136 -6.79 -19.68 23.45
N HIS A 137 -6.70 -18.36 23.29
CA HIS A 137 -6.59 -17.43 24.42
C HIS A 137 -7.97 -17.05 25.01
N GLN A 138 -9.08 -17.50 24.40
CA GLN A 138 -10.45 -17.16 24.78
C GLN A 138 -10.69 -15.64 24.90
N VAL A 139 -10.03 -14.84 24.07
CA VAL A 139 -10.05 -13.38 24.15
C VAL A 139 -10.84 -12.76 22.99
N ARG A 140 -11.68 -11.79 23.31
CA ARG A 140 -12.27 -10.86 22.33
C ARG A 140 -11.41 -9.60 22.24
N ASP A 141 -10.24 -9.72 21.61
CA ASP A 141 -9.34 -8.59 21.46
C ASP A 141 -9.87 -7.61 20.41
N GLN A 142 -9.91 -6.31 20.76
CA GLN A 142 -10.36 -5.26 19.84
C GLN A 142 -9.48 -5.16 18.57
N MET A 143 -8.21 -5.56 18.66
CA MET A 143 -7.28 -5.54 17.51
C MET A 143 -7.68 -6.56 16.43
N TYR A 144 -8.53 -7.54 16.77
CA TYR A 144 -9.01 -8.58 15.86
C TYR A 144 -10.43 -8.31 15.32
N ASN A 145 -11.16 -7.37 15.91
CA ASN A 145 -12.60 -7.19 15.63
C ASN A 145 -12.93 -6.77 14.20
N LYS A 146 -11.99 -6.10 13.50
CA LYS A 146 -12.20 -5.58 12.12
C LYS A 146 -11.59 -6.47 11.04
N VAL A 147 -11.00 -7.61 11.39
CA VAL A 147 -10.49 -8.58 10.41
C VAL A 147 -11.67 -9.20 9.67
N ALA A 148 -11.60 -9.19 8.33
CA ALA A 148 -12.65 -9.78 7.52
C ALA A 148 -12.76 -11.29 7.75
N ASN A 149 -13.98 -11.83 7.81
CA ASN A 149 -14.23 -13.25 8.13
C ASN A 149 -13.47 -14.20 7.19
N CYS A 150 -13.32 -13.84 5.91
CA CYS A 150 -12.57 -14.65 4.95
C CYS A 150 -11.06 -14.75 5.22
N TRP A 151 -10.52 -13.87 6.08
CA TRP A 151 -9.10 -13.87 6.46
C TRP A 151 -8.86 -14.26 7.91
N ARG A 152 -9.93 -14.43 8.71
CA ARG A 152 -9.83 -14.63 10.16
C ARG A 152 -9.10 -15.92 10.52
N TYR A 153 -9.34 -16.99 9.74
CA TYR A 153 -8.74 -18.30 9.96
C TYR A 153 -7.64 -18.64 8.93
N GLU A 154 -7.16 -17.63 8.21
CA GLU A 154 -6.06 -17.78 7.27
C GLU A 154 -4.75 -17.28 7.87
N THR A 155 -3.66 -17.96 7.58
CA THR A 155 -2.31 -17.52 7.95
C THR A 155 -1.83 -16.40 7.02
N VAL A 156 -0.74 -15.72 7.41
CA VAL A 156 -0.19 -14.59 6.64
C VAL A 156 0.27 -15.02 5.24
N VAL A 157 -0.14 -14.22 4.25
CA VAL A 157 0.22 -14.38 2.83
C VAL A 157 1.35 -13.42 2.37
N TYR A 158 1.68 -12.44 3.18
CA TYR A 158 2.71 -11.45 2.89
C TYR A 158 4.10 -11.93 3.29
N GLY A 159 5.14 -11.31 2.74
CA GLY A 159 6.51 -11.67 3.06
C GLY A 159 6.94 -11.25 4.48
N PRO A 160 8.03 -11.86 4.99
CA PRO A 160 8.44 -11.72 6.40
C PRO A 160 8.87 -10.31 6.80
N PHE A 161 9.38 -9.52 5.88
CA PHE A 161 9.74 -8.14 6.17
C PHE A 161 8.49 -7.27 6.41
N TRP A 162 7.39 -7.52 5.69
CA TRP A 162 6.13 -6.84 5.99
C TRP A 162 5.58 -7.22 7.36
N THR A 163 5.62 -8.50 7.70
CA THR A 163 5.19 -8.98 9.02
C THR A 163 6.01 -8.36 10.15
N LEU A 164 7.32 -8.20 9.95
CA LEU A 164 8.19 -7.50 10.89
C LEU A 164 7.81 -6.01 11.05
N ILE A 165 7.54 -5.32 9.95
CA ILE A 165 7.06 -3.93 9.97
C ILE A 165 5.74 -3.86 10.75
N CYS A 166 4.78 -4.76 10.47
CA CYS A 166 3.51 -4.81 11.20
C CYS A 166 3.72 -5.04 12.70
N LYS A 167 4.61 -5.98 13.09
CA LYS A 167 4.98 -6.23 14.48
C LYS A 167 5.46 -4.96 15.18
N ILE A 168 6.37 -4.21 14.54
CA ILE A 168 6.93 -2.96 15.10
C ILE A 168 5.84 -1.88 15.21
N LEU A 169 5.03 -1.68 14.17
CA LEU A 169 4.00 -0.64 14.17
C LEU A 169 2.89 -0.92 15.20
N THR A 170 2.54 -2.19 15.41
CA THR A 170 1.52 -2.56 16.39
C THR A 170 2.03 -2.55 17.82
N SER A 171 3.31 -2.85 18.09
CA SER A 171 3.87 -2.81 19.43
C SER A 171 3.74 -1.44 20.10
N ILE A 172 3.73 -0.36 19.32
CA ILE A 172 3.58 1.03 19.81
C ILE A 172 2.13 1.52 19.79
N SER A 173 1.16 0.66 19.46
CA SER A 173 -0.27 1.05 19.37
C SER A 173 -1.02 1.03 20.70
N LEU A 174 -0.37 0.60 21.77
CA LEU A 174 -0.97 0.48 23.12
C LEU A 174 -2.22 -0.41 23.14
N GLY A 175 -2.33 -1.39 22.25
CA GLY A 175 -3.49 -2.28 22.12
C GLY A 175 -4.77 -1.60 21.65
N LYS A 176 -4.69 -0.38 21.07
CA LYS A 176 -5.85 0.37 20.59
C LYS A 176 -5.89 0.36 19.06
N ILE A 177 -6.95 -0.20 18.49
CA ILE A 177 -7.08 -0.35 17.04
C ILE A 177 -7.07 0.98 16.26
N ASP A 178 -7.67 2.03 16.83
CA ASP A 178 -7.70 3.35 16.19
C ASP A 178 -6.30 4.01 16.20
N VAL A 179 -5.52 3.78 17.27
CA VAL A 179 -4.12 4.22 17.36
C VAL A 179 -3.27 3.44 16.35
N ALA A 180 -3.44 2.12 16.28
CA ALA A 180 -2.75 1.29 15.29
C ALA A 180 -3.06 1.78 13.87
N LEU A 181 -4.32 2.00 13.52
CA LEU A 181 -4.73 2.51 12.21
C LEU A 181 -4.08 3.87 11.92
N ALA A 182 -4.05 4.79 12.89
CA ALA A 182 -3.40 6.09 12.73
C ALA A 182 -1.89 5.97 12.49
N ILE A 183 -1.20 5.06 13.19
CA ILE A 183 0.23 4.76 12.99
C ILE A 183 0.47 4.23 11.57
N PHE A 184 -0.30 3.24 11.12
CA PHE A 184 -0.16 2.69 9.76
C PHE A 184 -0.42 3.74 8.68
N LYS A 185 -1.46 4.59 8.83
CA LYS A 185 -1.75 5.71 7.93
C LYS A 185 -0.63 6.75 7.92
N GLY A 186 -0.13 7.14 9.09
CA GLY A 186 1.00 8.06 9.21
C GLY A 186 2.26 7.53 8.55
N THR A 187 2.56 6.24 8.75
CA THR A 187 3.71 5.58 8.13
C THR A 187 3.56 5.54 6.60
N ASN A 188 2.40 5.16 6.07
CA ASN A 188 2.14 5.16 4.62
C ASN A 188 2.24 6.59 4.04
N LEU A 189 1.75 7.61 4.74
CA LEU A 189 1.89 9.01 4.33
C LEU A 189 3.37 9.43 4.22
N ILE A 190 4.17 9.10 5.22
CA ILE A 190 5.62 9.38 5.22
C ILE A 190 6.29 8.67 4.05
N VAL A 191 6.01 7.38 3.83
CA VAL A 191 6.56 6.59 2.72
C VAL A 191 6.14 7.18 1.38
N HIS A 192 4.89 7.61 1.22
CA HIS A 192 4.42 8.28 0.00
C HIS A 192 5.21 9.54 -0.33
N LEU A 193 5.45 10.39 0.67
CA LEU A 193 6.23 11.61 0.50
C LEU A 193 7.71 11.31 0.19
N ILE A 194 8.29 10.28 0.81
CA ILE A 194 9.65 9.80 0.49
C ILE A 194 9.71 9.32 -0.97
N ASN A 195 8.72 8.56 -1.44
CA ASN A 195 8.64 8.11 -2.83
C ASN A 195 8.60 9.30 -3.80
N CYS A 196 7.81 10.34 -3.51
CA CYS A 196 7.79 11.58 -4.29
C CYS A 196 9.17 12.26 -4.34
N LEU A 197 9.89 12.30 -3.21
CA LEU A 197 11.24 12.86 -3.13
C LEU A 197 12.25 12.03 -3.94
N LEU A 198 12.17 10.70 -3.89
CA LEU A 198 13.03 9.81 -4.66
C LEU A 198 12.79 9.96 -6.16
N ILE A 199 11.53 10.02 -6.59
CA ILE A 199 11.17 10.29 -8.00
C ILE A 199 11.74 11.64 -8.44
N TRP A 200 11.68 12.66 -7.59
CA TRP A 200 12.32 13.95 -7.89
C TRP A 200 13.84 13.81 -8.00
N LYS A 201 14.51 13.12 -7.07
CA LYS A 201 15.98 12.92 -7.08
C LYS A 201 16.43 12.11 -8.30
N ILE A 202 15.64 11.16 -8.77
CA ILE A 202 15.96 10.35 -9.94
C ILE A 202 15.75 11.13 -11.23
N THR A 203 14.65 11.86 -11.35
CA THR A 203 14.18 12.39 -12.65
C THR A 203 14.38 13.89 -12.82
N HIS A 204 14.40 14.66 -11.73
CA HIS A 204 14.38 16.14 -11.70
C HIS A 204 13.19 16.77 -12.46
N LYS A 205 12.12 16.01 -12.75
CA LYS A 205 10.97 16.46 -13.54
C LYS A 205 9.69 16.49 -12.70
N LYS A 206 9.05 17.67 -12.56
CA LYS A 206 7.79 17.88 -11.87
C LYS A 206 6.68 16.93 -12.34
N LYS A 207 6.64 16.65 -13.65
CA LYS A 207 5.64 15.79 -14.27
C LYS A 207 5.63 14.37 -13.67
N PHE A 208 6.83 13.78 -13.48
CA PHE A 208 6.91 12.41 -12.92
C PHE A 208 6.52 12.36 -11.46
N VAL A 209 6.85 13.39 -10.69
CA VAL A 209 6.40 13.49 -9.29
C VAL A 209 4.87 13.59 -9.21
N LEU A 210 4.23 14.35 -10.13
CA LEU A 210 2.76 14.42 -10.19
C LEU A 210 2.13 13.12 -10.66
N ILE A 211 2.74 12.42 -11.63
CA ILE A 211 2.25 11.13 -12.12
C ILE A 211 2.12 10.13 -10.98
N TYR A 212 3.03 10.14 -10.02
CA TYR A 212 2.95 9.30 -8.83
C TYR A 212 2.16 9.98 -7.70
N GLY A 213 2.60 11.16 -7.28
CA GLY A 213 2.20 11.79 -6.03
C GLY A 213 0.78 12.37 -6.01
N ALA A 214 0.17 12.62 -7.18
CA ALA A 214 -1.21 13.09 -7.30
C ALA A 214 -2.14 12.08 -7.98
N ASN A 215 -1.67 10.85 -8.22
CA ASN A 215 -2.48 9.81 -8.87
C ASN A 215 -3.61 9.35 -7.94
N PRO A 216 -4.89 9.50 -8.34
CA PRO A 216 -6.02 9.15 -7.47
C PRO A 216 -6.01 7.69 -7.01
N ALA A 217 -5.65 6.73 -7.87
CA ALA A 217 -5.59 5.32 -7.50
C ALA A 217 -4.48 5.07 -6.45
N ILE A 218 -3.27 5.62 -6.67
CA ILE A 218 -2.16 5.46 -5.70
C ILE A 218 -2.54 6.09 -4.35
N LEU A 219 -3.09 7.30 -4.37
CA LEU A 219 -3.50 8.00 -3.15
C LEU A 219 -4.58 7.22 -2.39
N PHE A 220 -5.56 6.69 -3.13
CA PHE A 220 -6.66 5.93 -2.54
C PHE A 220 -6.17 4.60 -1.94
N GLU A 221 -5.45 3.79 -2.73
CA GLU A 221 -4.97 2.49 -2.28
C GLU A 221 -3.89 2.61 -1.19
N ALA A 222 -2.93 3.53 -1.34
CA ALA A 222 -1.83 3.65 -0.40
C ALA A 222 -2.20 4.41 0.87
N LEU A 223 -3.01 5.48 0.81
CA LEU A 223 -3.24 6.38 1.94
C LEU A 223 -4.61 6.17 2.58
N SER A 224 -5.67 5.93 1.79
CA SER A 224 -6.99 5.62 2.34
C SER A 224 -7.06 4.16 2.81
N ASN A 225 -6.82 3.20 1.93
CA ASN A 225 -6.87 1.76 2.21
C ASN A 225 -5.62 1.20 2.92
N VAL A 226 -4.52 1.95 2.94
CA VAL A 226 -3.27 1.60 3.64
C VAL A 226 -2.62 0.32 3.10
N HIS A 227 -2.66 0.10 1.76
CA HIS A 227 -1.99 -1.04 1.17
C HIS A 227 -0.46 -0.95 1.29
N ASN A 228 0.17 -2.10 1.48
CA ASN A 228 1.61 -2.24 1.67
C ASN A 228 2.43 -2.10 0.37
N ASP A 229 1.79 -2.06 -0.79
CA ASP A 229 2.45 -1.90 -2.09
C ASP A 229 3.29 -0.61 -2.17
N ILE A 230 2.95 0.40 -1.36
CA ILE A 230 3.72 1.65 -1.27
C ILE A 230 5.16 1.44 -0.79
N PHE A 231 5.40 0.44 0.06
CA PHE A 231 6.75 0.06 0.52
C PHE A 231 7.52 -0.67 -0.56
N ILE A 232 6.85 -1.49 -1.39
CA ILE A 232 7.49 -2.11 -2.56
C ILE A 232 7.99 -1.01 -3.49
N VAL A 233 7.15 -0.01 -3.77
CA VAL A 233 7.55 1.17 -4.57
C VAL A 233 8.73 1.90 -3.95
N LEU A 234 8.76 2.10 -2.61
CA LEU A 234 9.87 2.71 -1.90
C LEU A 234 11.19 1.97 -2.18
N PHE A 235 11.21 0.67 -1.97
CA PHE A 235 12.43 -0.11 -2.11
C PHE A 235 12.86 -0.25 -3.58
N ILE A 236 11.93 -0.34 -4.52
CA ILE A 236 12.24 -0.30 -5.95
C ILE A 236 12.83 1.06 -6.35
N LEU A 237 12.27 2.18 -5.87
CA LEU A 237 12.82 3.50 -6.13
C LEU A 237 14.21 3.70 -5.52
N LEU A 238 14.45 3.16 -4.32
CA LEU A 238 15.78 3.13 -3.71
C LEU A 238 16.74 2.31 -4.56
N ALA A 239 16.36 1.12 -5.00
CA ALA A 239 17.19 0.29 -5.88
C ALA A 239 17.55 1.04 -7.18
N ILE A 240 16.58 1.67 -7.84
CA ILE A 240 16.81 2.48 -9.04
C ILE A 240 17.72 3.66 -8.74
N TYR A 241 17.52 4.36 -7.63
CA TYR A 241 18.36 5.48 -7.23
C TYR A 241 19.82 5.05 -7.02
N PHE A 242 20.04 3.96 -6.29
CA PHE A 242 21.39 3.49 -6.01
C PHE A 242 22.10 2.97 -7.26
N VAL A 243 21.44 2.23 -8.15
CA VAL A 243 22.08 1.76 -9.38
C VAL A 243 22.32 2.88 -10.40
N THR A 244 21.42 3.88 -10.49
CA THR A 244 21.52 4.90 -11.53
C THR A 244 22.29 6.14 -11.11
N LYS A 245 22.20 6.56 -9.83
CA LYS A 245 22.81 7.79 -9.32
C LYS A 245 24.04 7.56 -8.47
N LYS A 246 24.14 6.42 -7.81
CA LYS A 246 25.26 6.07 -6.92
C LYS A 246 26.16 4.98 -7.48
N ASN A 247 25.76 4.35 -8.58
CA ASN A 247 26.48 3.23 -9.22
C ASN A 247 26.80 2.09 -8.22
N ASN A 248 25.91 1.85 -7.26
CA ASN A 248 26.05 0.85 -6.22
C ASN A 248 25.04 -0.28 -6.42
N LEU A 249 25.51 -1.38 -7.02
CA LEU A 249 24.65 -2.53 -7.32
C LEU A 249 24.29 -3.31 -6.05
N MET A 250 25.22 -3.47 -5.10
CA MET A 250 24.99 -4.18 -3.84
C MET A 250 23.78 -3.59 -3.08
N LEU A 251 23.79 -2.29 -2.80
CA LEU A 251 22.63 -1.66 -2.15
C LEU A 251 21.35 -1.76 -3.00
N SER A 252 21.47 -1.71 -4.33
CA SER A 252 20.30 -1.87 -5.21
C SER A 252 19.68 -3.26 -5.07
N VAL A 253 20.50 -4.32 -5.05
CA VAL A 253 20.06 -5.70 -4.87
C VAL A 253 19.47 -5.91 -3.47
N ALA A 254 20.10 -5.35 -2.44
CA ALA A 254 19.56 -5.38 -1.08
C ALA A 254 18.15 -4.77 -1.00
N PHE A 255 17.91 -3.62 -1.64
CA PHE A 255 16.58 -3.02 -1.67
C PHE A 255 15.56 -3.85 -2.48
N VAL A 256 15.99 -4.50 -3.57
CA VAL A 256 15.10 -5.44 -4.29
C VAL A 256 14.75 -6.65 -3.42
N ALA A 257 15.68 -7.18 -2.65
CA ALA A 257 15.43 -8.26 -1.70
C ALA A 257 14.43 -7.83 -0.61
N MET A 258 14.55 -6.60 -0.08
CA MET A 258 13.58 -6.04 0.87
C MET A 258 12.18 -5.88 0.24
N ALA A 259 12.09 -5.39 -1.00
CA ALA A 259 10.81 -5.32 -1.73
C ALA A 259 10.17 -6.70 -1.89
N THR A 260 10.99 -7.72 -2.24
CA THR A 260 10.55 -9.12 -2.39
C THR A 260 10.13 -9.72 -1.06
N ALA A 261 10.82 -9.38 0.04
CA ALA A 261 10.48 -9.81 1.39
C ALA A 261 9.20 -9.13 1.95
N ILE A 262 8.63 -8.15 1.24
CA ILE A 262 7.28 -7.61 1.50
C ILE A 262 6.25 -8.37 0.67
N LYS A 263 6.51 -8.51 -0.65
CA LYS A 263 5.63 -9.16 -1.61
C LYS A 263 6.46 -9.71 -2.77
N TYR A 264 6.25 -10.96 -3.14
CA TYR A 264 7.10 -11.68 -4.10
C TYR A 264 7.28 -10.97 -5.46
N LEU A 265 6.32 -10.13 -5.86
CA LEU A 265 6.42 -9.33 -7.08
C LEU A 265 7.67 -8.45 -7.17
N GLY A 266 8.28 -8.11 -6.02
CA GLY A 266 9.53 -7.34 -5.97
C GLY A 266 10.68 -7.98 -6.76
N ILE A 267 10.74 -9.32 -6.85
CA ILE A 267 11.78 -10.05 -7.57
C ILE A 267 11.82 -9.72 -9.07
N LEU A 268 10.69 -9.35 -9.66
CA LEU A 268 10.60 -9.09 -11.11
C LEU A 268 11.50 -7.94 -11.57
N ILE A 269 11.90 -7.05 -10.67
CA ILE A 269 12.80 -5.92 -11.01
C ILE A 269 14.28 -6.31 -10.99
N LEU A 270 14.64 -7.42 -10.32
CA LEU A 270 16.03 -7.84 -10.11
C LEU A 270 16.82 -7.99 -11.41
N PRO A 271 16.34 -8.72 -12.45
CA PRO A 271 17.06 -8.84 -13.70
C PRO A 271 17.37 -7.50 -14.36
N PHE A 272 16.41 -6.56 -14.33
CA PHE A 272 16.58 -5.24 -14.94
C PHE A 272 17.63 -4.40 -14.21
N ILE A 273 17.70 -4.45 -12.89
CA ILE A 273 18.70 -3.76 -12.08
C ILE A 273 20.11 -4.29 -12.39
N ILE A 274 20.27 -5.62 -12.40
CA ILE A 274 21.55 -6.27 -12.68
C ILE A 274 21.99 -5.96 -14.12
N LEU A 275 21.14 -6.20 -15.11
CA LEU A 275 21.45 -5.97 -16.51
C LEU A 275 21.77 -4.50 -16.82
N TYR A 276 21.07 -3.55 -16.18
CA TYR A 276 21.37 -2.13 -16.32
C TYR A 276 22.79 -1.79 -15.88
N HIS A 277 23.21 -2.30 -14.72
CA HIS A 277 24.56 -2.05 -14.20
C HIS A 277 25.62 -2.73 -15.04
N LEU A 278 25.38 -3.97 -15.47
CA LEU A 278 26.33 -4.79 -16.22
C LEU A 278 26.34 -4.55 -17.73
N ARG A 279 25.60 -3.52 -18.23
CA ARG A 279 25.40 -3.30 -19.68
C ARG A 279 26.70 -3.15 -20.48
N LYS A 280 27.77 -2.63 -19.83
CA LYS A 280 29.09 -2.40 -20.47
C LYS A 280 30.11 -3.50 -20.18
N LYS A 281 29.74 -4.56 -19.45
CA LYS A 281 30.62 -5.67 -19.07
C LYS A 281 30.62 -6.77 -20.13
N ASN A 282 31.73 -7.51 -20.23
CA ASN A 282 31.81 -8.72 -21.07
C ASN A 282 30.96 -9.85 -20.47
N ILE A 283 30.78 -10.94 -21.25
CA ILE A 283 29.85 -12.04 -20.86
C ILE A 283 30.30 -12.76 -19.59
N LEU A 284 31.61 -13.01 -19.42
CA LEU A 284 32.14 -13.71 -18.26
C LEU A 284 31.96 -12.89 -16.98
N GLU A 285 32.23 -11.56 -17.04
CA GLU A 285 31.95 -10.66 -15.94
C GLU A 285 30.45 -10.61 -15.61
N LYS A 286 29.58 -10.59 -16.63
CA LYS A 286 28.11 -10.62 -16.41
C LYS A 286 27.70 -11.87 -15.64
N ILE A 287 28.16 -13.05 -16.06
CA ILE A 287 27.86 -14.33 -15.37
C ILE A 287 28.36 -14.27 -13.92
N LYS A 288 29.64 -13.89 -13.70
CA LYS A 288 30.23 -13.77 -12.37
C LYS A 288 29.39 -12.86 -11.44
N TYR A 289 29.02 -11.68 -11.92
CA TYR A 289 28.27 -10.73 -11.12
C TYR A 289 26.79 -11.15 -10.94
N CYS A 290 26.16 -11.79 -11.92
CA CYS A 290 24.83 -12.36 -11.75
C CYS A 290 24.81 -13.43 -10.64
N VAL A 291 25.82 -14.29 -10.58
CA VAL A 291 25.94 -15.28 -9.50
C VAL A 291 26.17 -14.59 -8.15
N LEU A 292 27.12 -13.65 -8.08
CA LEU A 292 27.44 -12.94 -6.83
C LEU A 292 26.23 -12.21 -6.26
N TYR A 293 25.58 -11.40 -7.08
CA TYR A 293 24.42 -10.61 -6.64
C TYR A 293 23.12 -11.42 -6.51
N GLY A 294 23.03 -12.53 -7.22
CA GLY A 294 22.00 -13.53 -6.99
C GLY A 294 22.14 -14.20 -5.61
N LEU A 295 23.37 -14.55 -5.21
CA LEU A 295 23.64 -15.05 -3.86
C LEU A 295 23.36 -14.00 -2.78
N GLU A 296 23.80 -12.75 -2.98
CA GLU A 296 23.47 -11.64 -2.07
C GLU A 296 21.96 -11.51 -1.85
N PHE A 297 21.20 -11.51 -2.95
CA PHE A 297 19.73 -11.45 -2.90
C PHE A 297 19.15 -12.60 -2.08
N ILE A 298 19.60 -13.84 -2.33
CA ILE A 298 19.13 -15.04 -1.62
C ILE A 298 19.47 -14.95 -0.12
N VAL A 299 20.69 -14.54 0.23
CA VAL A 299 21.15 -14.43 1.63
C VAL A 299 20.29 -13.41 2.39
N ILE A 300 20.02 -12.23 1.79
CA ILE A 300 19.21 -11.20 2.44
C ILE A 300 17.77 -11.71 2.60
N LEU A 301 17.20 -12.32 1.56
CA LEU A 301 15.85 -12.85 1.61
C LEU A 301 15.72 -13.97 2.65
N ALA A 302 16.66 -14.90 2.66
CA ALA A 302 16.74 -15.98 3.66
C ALA A 302 16.86 -15.44 5.08
N GLY A 303 17.61 -14.34 5.29
CA GLY A 303 17.72 -13.66 6.57
C GLY A 303 16.38 -13.17 7.12
N PHE A 304 15.51 -12.61 6.27
CA PHE A 304 14.14 -12.24 6.68
C PHE A 304 13.28 -13.45 7.00
N TYR A 305 13.37 -14.53 6.19
CA TYR A 305 12.64 -15.76 6.45
C TYR A 305 13.08 -16.47 7.72
N ALA A 306 14.38 -16.44 8.05
CA ALA A 306 14.95 -17.07 9.23
C ALA A 306 14.30 -16.59 10.56
N ILE A 307 13.71 -15.38 10.57
CA ILE A 307 13.01 -14.82 11.74
C ILE A 307 11.74 -15.64 12.08
N TYR A 308 11.08 -16.22 11.06
CA TYR A 308 9.75 -16.83 11.21
C TYR A 308 9.73 -18.30 10.85
N VAL A 309 10.69 -18.81 10.06
CA VAL A 309 10.66 -20.17 9.54
C VAL A 309 10.84 -21.21 10.64
N ARG A 310 9.98 -22.21 10.64
CA ARG A 310 10.12 -23.46 11.44
C ARG A 310 10.19 -24.65 10.51
N ASP A 311 9.37 -24.66 9.47
CA ASP A 311 9.28 -25.67 8.41
C ASP A 311 8.70 -25.06 7.11
N LEU A 312 8.42 -25.87 6.10
CA LEU A 312 7.87 -25.42 4.81
C LEU A 312 6.42 -24.92 4.87
N ASN A 313 5.69 -25.15 5.97
CA ASN A 313 4.34 -24.61 6.15
C ASN A 313 4.30 -23.09 6.24
N ILE A 314 5.46 -22.42 6.38
CA ILE A 314 5.55 -20.96 6.26
C ILE A 314 4.91 -20.42 4.97
N PHE A 315 4.81 -21.24 3.93
CA PHE A 315 4.18 -20.88 2.64
C PHE A 315 2.71 -21.28 2.54
N ALA A 316 2.11 -21.88 3.58
CA ALA A 316 0.72 -22.38 3.54
C ALA A 316 -0.27 -21.28 3.13
N GLY A 317 -0.16 -20.05 3.67
CA GLY A 317 -1.02 -18.94 3.31
C GLY A 317 -0.99 -18.58 1.81
N LEU A 318 0.16 -18.75 1.14
CA LEU A 318 0.28 -18.50 -0.29
C LEU A 318 -0.46 -19.55 -1.12
N PHE A 319 -0.35 -20.84 -0.77
CA PHE A 319 -1.05 -21.90 -1.47
C PHE A 319 -2.56 -21.78 -1.31
N ILE A 320 -3.04 -21.37 -0.13
CA ILE A 320 -4.46 -21.09 0.11
C ILE A 320 -4.93 -19.93 -0.77
N GLN A 321 -4.12 -18.88 -0.92
CA GLN A 321 -4.48 -17.73 -1.75
C GLN A 321 -4.63 -18.12 -3.23
N GLN A 322 -3.83 -19.05 -3.73
CA GLN A 322 -3.95 -19.54 -5.11
C GLN A 322 -5.32 -20.15 -5.43
N SER A 323 -5.97 -20.77 -4.45
CA SER A 323 -7.31 -21.35 -4.61
C SER A 323 -8.46 -20.31 -4.60
N LYS A 324 -8.17 -19.04 -4.26
CA LYS A 324 -9.18 -17.96 -4.12
C LYS A 324 -9.30 -17.10 -5.38
N TYR A 325 -9.41 -17.71 -6.56
CA TYR A 325 -9.53 -17.00 -7.86
C TYR A 325 -10.80 -16.16 -8.04
N ASN A 326 -11.68 -16.11 -7.06
CA ASN A 326 -13.07 -15.65 -7.17
C ASN A 326 -13.29 -14.16 -7.51
N ARG A 327 -12.26 -13.37 -7.83
CA ARG A 327 -12.42 -11.92 -8.13
C ARG A 327 -11.49 -11.39 -9.22
N SER A 328 -10.91 -12.25 -10.05
CA SER A 328 -10.05 -11.80 -11.15
C SER A 328 -10.76 -11.97 -12.50
N ILE A 329 -10.25 -11.27 -13.51
CA ILE A 329 -10.69 -11.46 -14.91
C ILE A 329 -10.51 -12.91 -15.38
N MET A 330 -9.63 -13.68 -14.74
CA MET A 330 -9.43 -15.11 -14.97
C MET A 330 -10.70 -15.93 -14.68
N LEU A 331 -11.56 -15.48 -13.76
CA LEU A 331 -12.85 -16.13 -13.51
C LEU A 331 -13.76 -16.05 -14.75
N VAL A 332 -13.73 -14.92 -15.47
CA VAL A 332 -14.47 -14.76 -16.72
C VAL A 332 -13.94 -15.74 -17.77
N PHE A 333 -12.63 -15.87 -17.89
CA PHE A 333 -12.02 -16.85 -18.79
C PHE A 333 -12.33 -18.29 -18.39
N TYR A 334 -12.30 -18.60 -17.09
CA TYR A 334 -12.67 -19.93 -16.58
C TYR A 334 -14.11 -20.32 -16.95
N TYR A 335 -15.07 -19.39 -16.81
CA TYR A 335 -16.48 -19.63 -17.21
C TYR A 335 -16.72 -19.59 -18.71
N LEU A 336 -15.81 -19.03 -19.52
CA LEU A 336 -15.95 -18.96 -20.98
C LEU A 336 -15.28 -20.13 -21.70
N ILE A 337 -14.29 -20.76 -21.09
CA ILE A 337 -13.41 -21.75 -21.74
C ILE A 337 -13.54 -23.13 -21.07
N GLY A 338 -13.97 -23.19 -19.80
CA GLY A 338 -14.01 -24.40 -18.98
C GLY A 338 -15.25 -25.10 -18.84
#